data_6622a215522ec65a781a32a0e518e549
#
_entry.id   6622a215522ec65a781a32a0e518e549
#
_cell.length_a   1.000
_cell.length_b   1.000
_cell.length_c   1.000
_cell.angle_alpha   90.00
_cell.angle_beta   90.00
_cell.angle_gamma   90.00
#
_symmetry.space_group_name_H-M   'P 1'
#
loop_
_entity.id
_entity.type
_entity.pdbx_description
1 polymer ?
#
loop_
_entity_poly.entity_id
_entity_poly.type
_entity_poly.pdbx_seq_one_letter_code
_entity_poly.pdbx_strand_id
1 'polypeptide(L)'
;TGPVGALPIQTPVSPNGKNMVTANTLTGTITIVDTATDEIVAMLPCDPGCHGVQYGAKLGGGYYAYVTSKFSNRMLVVDPDPNNDGNPVDAAIVGSVGLFASNATLKDATISGNAGMGGQGILPIPVVYNGWVQNLPSTWSNLLTPAQRNPWQ
;
A
#
# COMPACT_ATOMS: atom_id res chain seq x y z
N THR A 1 15.54 -13.92 -25.54
CA THR A 1 14.88 -13.75 -24.25
C THR A 1 14.93 -12.27 -23.90
N GLY A 2 13.80 -11.59 -24.00
CA GLY A 2 13.67 -10.20 -23.57
C GLY A 2 13.76 -10.06 -22.05
N PRO A 3 13.91 -8.83 -21.52
CA PRO A 3 13.91 -8.60 -20.09
C PRO A 3 12.58 -9.06 -19.50
N VAL A 4 12.65 -9.77 -18.37
CA VAL A 4 11.46 -10.16 -17.61
C VAL A 4 10.86 -8.88 -17.02
N GLY A 5 9.58 -8.63 -17.27
CA GLY A 5 8.88 -7.48 -16.68
C GLY A 5 8.77 -7.59 -15.16
N ALA A 6 8.54 -6.47 -14.51
CA ALA A 6 8.43 -6.40 -13.05
C ALA A 6 7.16 -7.08 -12.49
N LEU A 7 6.13 -7.22 -13.31
CA LEU A 7 4.80 -7.72 -12.93
C LEU A 7 4.20 -6.89 -11.78
N PRO A 8 3.86 -5.62 -12.00
CA PRO A 8 3.11 -4.83 -11.03
C PRO A 8 1.68 -5.40 -10.90
N ILE A 9 1.21 -5.60 -9.67
CA ILE A 9 -0.11 -6.23 -9.43
C ILE A 9 -1.14 -5.21 -8.95
N GLN A 10 -0.83 -4.48 -7.91
CA GLN A 10 -1.70 -3.42 -7.39
C GLN A 10 -0.97 -2.08 -7.45
N THR A 11 -1.69 -1.07 -7.93
CA THR A 11 -1.13 0.25 -8.23
C THR A 11 -2.05 1.37 -7.71
N PRO A 12 -2.39 1.39 -6.40
CA PRO A 12 -3.23 2.45 -5.88
C PRO A 12 -2.53 3.79 -5.91
N VAL A 13 -3.31 4.83 -6.14
CA VAL A 13 -2.91 6.22 -5.93
C VAL A 13 -3.26 6.62 -4.50
N SER A 14 -2.40 7.42 -3.87
CA SER A 14 -2.65 7.96 -2.54
C SER A 14 -3.95 8.79 -2.52
N PRO A 15 -4.70 8.80 -1.40
CA PRO A 15 -5.97 9.53 -1.35
C PRO A 15 -5.85 11.06 -1.58
N ASN A 16 -4.67 11.64 -1.38
CA ASN A 16 -4.39 13.03 -1.72
C ASN A 16 -3.94 13.22 -3.17
N GLY A 17 -3.85 12.14 -3.95
CA GLY A 17 -3.50 12.19 -5.36
C GLY A 17 -2.03 12.46 -5.68
N LYS A 18 -1.12 12.47 -4.69
CA LYS A 18 0.27 12.93 -4.89
C LYS A 18 1.25 11.85 -5.35
N ASN A 19 0.98 10.60 -5.00
CA ASN A 19 1.87 9.50 -5.37
C ASN A 19 1.09 8.23 -5.66
N MET A 20 1.71 7.35 -6.43
CA MET A 20 1.26 5.98 -6.66
C MET A 20 2.34 5.03 -6.14
N VAL A 21 1.91 3.95 -5.48
CA VAL A 21 2.81 2.87 -5.05
C VAL A 21 2.39 1.59 -5.72
N THR A 22 3.35 0.84 -6.25
CA THR A 22 3.08 -0.47 -6.85
C THR A 22 4.02 -1.54 -6.31
N ALA A 23 3.47 -2.73 -6.11
CA ALA A 23 4.21 -3.92 -5.73
C ALA A 23 4.56 -4.74 -6.98
N ASN A 24 5.85 -4.97 -7.19
CA ASN A 24 6.39 -5.68 -8.35
C ASN A 24 6.75 -7.11 -7.96
N THR A 25 5.88 -8.05 -8.30
CA THR A 25 5.96 -9.44 -7.85
C THR A 25 7.23 -10.16 -8.30
N LEU A 26 7.63 -9.98 -9.56
CA LEU A 26 8.78 -10.71 -10.13
C LEU A 26 10.12 -10.11 -9.75
N THR A 27 10.19 -8.80 -9.55
CA THR A 27 11.45 -8.13 -9.18
C THR A 27 11.64 -8.02 -7.67
N GLY A 28 10.59 -8.27 -6.87
CA GLY A 28 10.65 -8.09 -5.41
C GLY A 28 10.95 -6.64 -5.03
N THR A 29 10.29 -5.70 -5.69
CA THR A 29 10.49 -4.26 -5.45
C THR A 29 9.16 -3.55 -5.29
N ILE A 30 9.21 -2.42 -4.60
CA ILE A 30 8.12 -1.45 -4.51
C ILE A 30 8.56 -0.23 -5.30
N THR A 31 7.74 0.22 -6.25
CA THR A 31 8.01 1.44 -7.02
C THR A 31 7.08 2.55 -6.56
N ILE A 32 7.62 3.73 -6.37
CA ILE A 32 6.88 4.95 -6.04
C ILE A 32 6.97 5.90 -7.23
N VAL A 33 5.82 6.40 -7.67
CA VAL A 33 5.67 7.34 -8.77
C VAL A 33 5.11 8.65 -8.23
N ASP A 34 5.71 9.75 -8.61
CA ASP A 34 5.15 11.09 -8.41
C ASP A 34 4.08 11.34 -9.49
N THR A 35 2.84 11.56 -9.07
CA THR A 35 1.72 11.79 -9.98
C THR A 35 1.69 13.17 -10.62
N ALA A 36 2.49 14.11 -10.14
CA ALA A 36 2.61 15.43 -10.77
C ALA A 36 3.54 15.41 -12.00
N THR A 37 4.51 14.52 -11.99
CA THR A 37 5.52 14.39 -13.07
C THR A 37 5.39 13.10 -13.87
N ASP A 38 4.61 12.14 -13.39
CA ASP A 38 4.49 10.77 -13.91
C ASP A 38 5.84 10.01 -13.93
N GLU A 39 6.78 10.41 -13.05
CA GLU A 39 8.10 9.80 -12.98
C GLU A 39 8.25 8.85 -11.79
N ILE A 40 9.06 7.81 -11.97
CA ILE A 40 9.50 6.96 -10.85
C ILE A 40 10.51 7.75 -10.03
N VAL A 41 10.17 7.99 -8.76
CA VAL A 41 11.00 8.78 -7.84
C VAL A 41 11.69 7.94 -6.77
N ALA A 42 11.20 6.74 -6.50
CA ALA A 42 11.86 5.81 -5.60
C ALA A 42 11.56 4.36 -5.95
N MET A 43 12.52 3.48 -5.65
CA MET A 43 12.36 2.04 -5.66
C MET A 43 12.88 1.45 -4.36
N LEU A 44 12.06 0.68 -3.65
CA LEU A 44 12.38 0.08 -2.37
C LEU A 44 12.42 -1.45 -2.51
N PRO A 45 13.23 -2.14 -1.70
CA PRO A 45 13.20 -3.61 -1.67
C PRO A 45 11.88 -4.11 -1.10
N CYS A 46 11.41 -5.22 -1.62
CA CYS A 46 10.24 -5.93 -1.12
C CYS A 46 10.55 -7.40 -0.87
N ASP A 47 9.72 -8.02 -0.07
CA ASP A 47 9.79 -9.45 0.15
C ASP A 47 9.35 -10.24 -1.11
N PRO A 48 9.78 -11.50 -1.26
CA PRO A 48 9.41 -12.32 -2.41
C PRO A 48 7.91 -12.40 -2.63
N GLY A 49 7.48 -12.24 -3.88
CA GLY A 49 6.08 -12.28 -4.23
C GLY A 49 5.28 -11.05 -3.79
N CYS A 50 5.92 -9.91 -3.72
CA CYS A 50 5.29 -8.59 -3.46
C CYS A 50 4.00 -8.43 -4.28
N HIS A 51 2.86 -8.10 -3.64
CA HIS A 51 1.58 -8.26 -4.32
C HIS A 51 0.54 -7.20 -3.97
N GLY A 52 0.01 -7.23 -2.74
CA GLY A 52 -1.05 -6.34 -2.31
C GLY A 52 -0.52 -5.00 -1.87
N VAL A 53 -1.15 -3.91 -2.33
CA VAL A 53 -0.84 -2.54 -1.88
C VAL A 53 -2.13 -1.80 -1.61
N GLN A 54 -2.20 -1.10 -0.48
CA GLN A 54 -3.28 -0.15 -0.21
C GLN A 54 -2.83 0.93 0.76
N TYR A 55 -3.39 2.12 0.61
CA TYR A 55 -3.11 3.25 1.48
C TYR A 55 -4.00 3.25 2.73
N GLY A 56 -3.41 3.70 3.84
CA GLY A 56 -4.12 4.01 5.06
C GLY A 56 -3.63 5.33 5.66
N ALA A 57 -4.51 6.02 6.39
CA ALA A 57 -4.20 7.31 6.99
C ALA A 57 -3.07 7.20 8.01
N LYS A 58 -2.14 8.16 7.99
CA LYS A 58 -1.05 8.33 8.94
C LYS A 58 -1.48 9.30 10.04
N LEU A 59 -1.21 8.93 11.29
CA LEU A 59 -1.45 9.85 12.41
C LEU A 59 -0.55 11.09 12.24
N GLY A 60 -1.12 12.26 12.30
CA GLY A 60 -0.40 13.52 12.09
C GLY A 60 -0.40 14.01 10.64
N GLY A 61 -1.04 13.29 9.72
CA GLY A 61 -1.20 13.69 8.31
C GLY A 61 -0.43 12.82 7.33
N GLY A 62 -0.86 12.81 6.08
CA GLY A 62 -0.32 11.94 5.04
C GLY A 62 -0.85 10.50 5.12
N TYR A 63 -0.18 9.60 4.41
CA TYR A 63 -0.62 8.22 4.25
C TYR A 63 0.55 7.26 4.28
N TYR A 64 0.34 6.09 4.87
CA TYR A 64 1.21 4.93 4.65
C TYR A 64 0.67 4.08 3.51
N ALA A 65 1.56 3.48 2.74
CA ALA A 65 1.22 2.36 1.87
C ALA A 65 1.60 1.05 2.59
N TYR A 66 0.64 0.16 2.70
CA TYR A 66 0.82 -1.17 3.27
C TYR A 66 1.01 -2.16 2.14
N VAL A 67 2.09 -2.93 2.21
CA VAL A 67 2.48 -3.85 1.13
C VAL A 67 2.60 -5.27 1.67
N THR A 68 1.84 -6.18 1.08
CA THR A 68 1.90 -7.62 1.41
C THR A 68 2.64 -8.40 0.35
N SER A 69 3.11 -9.58 0.70
CA SER A 69 3.82 -10.48 -0.20
C SER A 69 3.30 -11.90 -0.07
N LYS A 70 3.19 -12.59 -1.21
CA LYS A 70 2.65 -13.97 -1.25
C LYS A 70 3.47 -14.98 -0.46
N PHE A 71 4.77 -14.74 -0.37
CA PHE A 71 5.73 -15.71 0.18
C PHE A 71 6.45 -15.14 1.40
N SER A 72 5.85 -14.20 2.10
CA SER A 72 6.38 -13.61 3.31
C SER A 72 5.33 -13.56 4.41
N ASN A 73 5.76 -13.82 5.65
CA ASN A 73 4.92 -13.76 6.84
C ASN A 73 4.81 -12.32 7.40
N ARG A 74 5.04 -11.33 6.60
CA ARG A 74 4.92 -9.94 7.04
C ARG A 74 4.30 -9.02 6.01
N MET A 75 3.77 -7.94 6.49
CA MET A 75 3.37 -6.77 5.74
C MET A 75 4.40 -5.66 5.98
N LEU A 76 4.84 -5.01 4.91
CA LEU A 76 5.70 -3.83 4.99
C LEU A 76 4.84 -2.57 5.13
N VAL A 77 5.32 -1.62 5.92
CA VAL A 77 4.76 -0.29 6.04
C VAL A 77 5.69 0.68 5.34
N VAL A 78 5.23 1.25 4.25
CA VAL A 78 5.95 2.22 3.44
C VAL A 78 5.41 3.60 3.74
N ASP A 79 6.28 4.54 4.05
CA ASP A 79 5.97 5.96 4.09
C ASP A 79 6.44 6.59 2.77
N PRO A 80 5.52 6.99 1.88
CA PRO A 80 5.90 7.59 0.61
C PRO A 80 6.38 9.04 0.75
N ASP A 81 6.12 9.68 1.90
CA ASP A 81 6.42 11.08 2.16
C ASP A 81 6.65 11.26 3.67
N PRO A 82 7.83 10.82 4.18
CA PRO A 82 8.13 10.84 5.61
C PRO A 82 8.11 12.23 6.24
N ASN A 83 8.54 13.23 5.51
CA ASN A 83 8.61 14.61 5.97
C ASN A 83 7.32 15.42 5.75
N ASN A 84 6.31 14.83 5.04
CA ASN A 84 5.04 15.45 4.67
C ASN A 84 5.17 16.75 3.84
N ASP A 85 6.20 16.87 3.02
CA ASP A 85 6.37 18.01 2.13
C ASP A 85 5.63 17.84 0.78
N GLY A 86 5.13 16.64 0.54
CA GLY A 86 4.40 16.26 -0.67
C GLY A 86 5.30 15.75 -1.78
N ASN A 87 6.60 15.58 -1.52
CA ASN A 87 7.56 15.05 -2.47
C ASN A 87 7.95 13.61 -2.08
N PRO A 88 7.60 12.59 -2.87
CA PRO A 88 7.83 11.20 -2.50
C PRO A 88 9.27 10.69 -2.75
N VAL A 89 10.23 11.57 -3.02
CA VAL A 89 11.63 11.21 -3.30
C VAL A 89 12.33 10.58 -2.09
N ASP A 90 11.88 10.88 -0.87
CA ASP A 90 12.41 10.37 0.38
C ASP A 90 11.65 9.16 0.93
N ALA A 91 10.80 8.54 0.10
CA ALA A 91 10.02 7.37 0.46
C ALA A 91 10.85 6.27 1.12
N ALA A 92 10.34 5.68 2.18
CA ALA A 92 11.05 4.70 2.99
C ALA A 92 10.14 3.58 3.52
N ILE A 93 10.73 2.40 3.76
CA ILE A 93 10.09 1.37 4.58
C ILE A 93 10.31 1.75 6.04
N VAL A 94 9.23 2.09 6.73
CA VAL A 94 9.27 2.58 8.12
C VAL A 94 8.90 1.51 9.14
N GLY A 95 8.40 0.36 8.69
CA GLY A 95 8.04 -0.71 9.60
C GLY A 95 7.62 -1.99 8.90
N SER A 96 7.35 -3.00 9.71
CA SER A 96 6.75 -4.26 9.26
C SER A 96 5.89 -4.88 10.36
N VAL A 97 4.86 -5.61 9.93
CA VAL A 97 3.93 -6.32 10.83
C VAL A 97 3.93 -7.79 10.47
N GLY A 98 4.14 -8.67 11.45
CA GLY A 98 3.98 -10.12 11.28
C GLY A 98 2.51 -10.47 11.08
N LEU A 99 2.22 -11.30 10.07
CA LEU A 99 0.84 -11.68 9.75
C LEU A 99 0.39 -12.92 10.49
N PHE A 100 1.31 -13.82 10.82
CA PHE A 100 1.01 -15.07 11.51
C PHE A 100 1.78 -15.19 12.82
N ALA A 101 1.11 -15.59 13.88
CA ALA A 101 1.71 -15.90 15.18
C ALA A 101 2.33 -17.31 15.18
N SER A 102 3.21 -17.61 14.21
CA SER A 102 3.90 -18.90 14.13
C SER A 102 5.40 -18.75 14.32
N ASN A 103 6.10 -19.87 14.46
CA ASN A 103 7.56 -19.92 14.55
C ASN A 103 8.27 -19.56 13.22
N ALA A 104 7.52 -19.17 12.18
CA ALA A 104 8.08 -18.70 10.94
C ALA A 104 8.80 -17.38 11.15
N THR A 105 9.98 -17.23 10.58
CA THR A 105 10.69 -15.96 10.59
C THR A 105 9.90 -14.90 9.82
N LEU A 106 10.01 -13.63 10.20
CA LEU A 106 9.29 -12.56 9.52
C LEU A 106 9.63 -12.43 8.02
N LYS A 107 10.73 -12.99 7.60
CA LYS A 107 11.20 -12.98 6.19
C LYS A 107 11.14 -14.33 5.52
N ASP A 108 10.42 -15.27 6.08
CA ASP A 108 10.43 -16.62 5.56
C ASP A 108 9.67 -16.70 4.22
N ALA A 109 10.41 -16.75 3.13
CA ALA A 109 9.89 -17.03 1.80
C ALA A 109 9.42 -18.46 1.64
N THR A 110 9.88 -19.36 2.51
CA THR A 110 9.51 -20.76 2.57
C THR A 110 8.89 -21.05 3.92
N ILE A 111 7.67 -20.62 4.14
CA ILE A 111 6.89 -21.15 5.25
C ILE A 111 6.75 -22.64 4.98
N SER A 112 7.54 -23.43 5.68
CA SER A 112 7.76 -24.87 5.58
C SER A 112 6.58 -25.62 4.92
N GLY A 113 6.71 -25.89 3.62
CA GLY A 113 5.79 -26.70 2.86
C GLY A 113 4.56 -26.01 2.26
N ASN A 114 4.30 -24.73 2.54
CA ASN A 114 3.16 -23.97 1.99
C ASN A 114 3.65 -22.70 1.28
N ALA A 115 4.21 -22.85 0.10
CA ALA A 115 4.44 -21.74 -0.79
C ALA A 115 3.10 -20.99 -1.04
N GLY A 116 3.05 -19.70 -0.79
CA GLY A 116 1.87 -18.89 -1.03
C GLY A 116 0.99 -18.57 0.18
N MET A 117 1.47 -18.77 1.40
CA MET A 117 0.73 -18.41 2.63
C MET A 117 0.83 -16.93 3.04
N GLY A 118 1.52 -16.10 2.28
CA GLY A 118 1.59 -14.66 2.55
C GLY A 118 0.33 -13.90 2.15
N GLY A 119 0.25 -12.64 2.56
CA GLY A 119 -0.86 -11.75 2.20
C GLY A 119 -0.87 -11.44 0.70
N GLN A 120 -2.03 -11.57 0.06
CA GLN A 120 -2.20 -11.24 -1.35
C GLN A 120 -2.90 -9.89 -1.57
N GLY A 121 -3.63 -9.43 -0.57
CA GLY A 121 -4.31 -8.14 -0.59
C GLY A 121 -4.36 -7.56 0.81
N ILE A 122 -4.68 -6.28 0.88
CA ILE A 122 -4.81 -5.55 2.14
C ILE A 122 -5.86 -4.46 2.00
N LEU A 123 -6.60 -4.23 3.07
CA LEU A 123 -7.54 -3.13 3.17
C LEU A 123 -7.37 -2.48 4.55
N PRO A 124 -6.68 -1.36 4.67
CA PRO A 124 -6.63 -0.59 5.90
C PRO A 124 -8.00 0.01 6.20
N ILE A 125 -8.52 -0.28 7.38
CA ILE A 125 -9.77 0.31 7.88
C ILE A 125 -9.43 1.23 9.03
N PRO A 126 -9.55 2.56 8.87
CA PRO A 126 -9.19 3.50 9.92
C PRO A 126 -10.18 3.43 11.09
N VAL A 127 -9.66 3.53 12.31
CA VAL A 127 -10.49 3.61 13.52
C VAL A 127 -11.27 4.94 13.60
N VAL A 128 -10.69 5.98 12.98
CA VAL A 128 -11.33 7.31 12.85
C VAL A 128 -11.25 7.73 11.40
N TYR A 129 -12.38 8.01 10.81
CA TYR A 129 -12.51 8.41 9.40
C TYR A 129 -12.28 9.92 9.23
N ASN A 130 -11.11 10.42 9.63
CA ASN A 130 -10.76 11.81 9.39
C ASN A 130 -10.23 11.99 7.97
N GLY A 131 -11.06 12.52 7.08
CA GLY A 131 -10.64 12.95 5.75
C GLY A 131 -10.95 12.00 4.58
N TRP A 132 -11.60 10.86 4.82
CA TRP A 132 -12.08 9.97 3.75
C TRP A 132 -13.54 10.24 3.33
N VAL A 133 -14.15 11.25 3.91
CA VAL A 133 -15.45 11.72 3.45
C VAL A 133 -15.22 12.36 2.09
N GLN A 134 -15.59 11.66 1.04
CA GLN A 134 -15.57 12.24 -0.30
C GLN A 134 -16.44 13.50 -0.28
N ASN A 135 -15.87 14.62 -0.63
CA ASN A 135 -16.61 15.86 -0.81
C ASN A 135 -17.37 15.77 -2.14
N LEU A 136 -18.42 14.93 -2.13
CA LEU A 136 -19.22 14.67 -3.32
C LEU A 136 -20.01 15.90 -3.72
N PRO A 137 -20.10 16.23 -5.01
CA PRO A 137 -21.05 17.24 -5.50
C PRO A 137 -22.45 16.97 -4.98
N SER A 138 -23.20 18.03 -4.64
CA SER A 138 -24.57 17.86 -4.12
C SER A 138 -25.48 17.08 -5.05
N THR A 139 -25.26 17.16 -6.36
CA THR A 139 -25.97 16.37 -7.37
C THR A 139 -25.80 14.86 -7.19
N TRP A 140 -24.68 14.40 -6.65
CA TRP A 140 -24.43 13.00 -6.36
C TRP A 140 -24.77 12.65 -4.91
N SER A 141 -24.38 13.51 -3.97
CA SER A 141 -24.60 13.23 -2.55
C SER A 141 -26.10 13.14 -2.20
N ASN A 142 -26.95 13.87 -2.91
CA ASN A 142 -28.40 13.83 -2.70
C ASN A 142 -29.05 12.49 -3.16
N LEU A 143 -28.36 11.72 -3.99
CA LEU A 143 -28.82 10.39 -4.42
C LEU A 143 -28.44 9.29 -3.43
N LEU A 144 -27.60 9.60 -2.43
CA LEU A 144 -27.09 8.63 -1.47
C LEU A 144 -27.80 8.76 -0.13
N THR A 145 -28.05 7.63 0.51
CA THR A 145 -28.50 7.60 1.90
C THR A 145 -27.41 8.12 2.85
N PRO A 146 -27.75 8.56 4.08
CA PRO A 146 -26.73 8.94 5.07
C PRO A 146 -25.68 7.85 5.32
N ALA A 147 -26.10 6.58 5.42
CA ALA A 147 -25.20 5.44 5.58
C ALA A 147 -24.26 5.24 4.39
N GLN A 148 -24.69 5.56 3.16
CA GLN A 148 -23.82 5.50 1.99
C GLN A 148 -22.84 6.68 1.90
N ARG A 149 -23.23 7.84 2.41
CA ARG A 149 -22.35 9.02 2.48
C ARG A 149 -21.29 8.89 3.57
N ASN A 150 -21.66 8.23 4.65
CA ASN A 150 -20.79 8.03 5.81
C ASN A 150 -21.05 6.65 6.42
N PRO A 151 -20.46 5.60 5.88
CA PRO A 151 -20.74 4.22 6.28
C PRO A 151 -20.30 3.87 7.70
N TRP A 152 -19.66 4.81 8.42
CA TRP A 152 -19.05 4.56 9.73
C TRP A 152 -19.63 5.46 10.84
N GLN A 153 -20.81 5.98 10.67
CA GLN A 153 -21.56 6.59 11.76
C GLN A 153 -22.34 5.55 12.53
#